data_d50dee59e2b0bd386f0bca8517c07fbb
#
_entry.id   d50dee59e2b0bd386f0bca8517c07fbb
#
_cell.length_a   1.000
_cell.length_b   1.000
_cell.length_c   1.000
_cell.angle_alpha   90.00
_cell.angle_beta   90.00
_cell.angle_gamma   90.00
#
_symmetry.space_group_name_H-M   'P 1'
#
loop_
_entity.id
_entity.type
_entity.pdbx_description
1 polymer ?
#
loop_
_entity_poly.entity_id
_entity_poly.type
_entity_poly.pdbx_seq_one_letter_code
_entity_poly.pdbx_strand_id
1 'polypeptide(L)'
;TEQRWLLVLHYPLLDNVDVYLRYPDGRVEHMAAGDTLPFSARSIRYRHPNFWLNLPQRTEVELLVRVSSRSSLQVPLAVYTPTAFAELERDSQFGIGLFYGILLALLCYNLVLWLSLRDASHFWYSCHVAGFGLVMFCLNGLAFEYLWPNSPWWANQAIPLSMAISQIAMHQFCRVFLELKERQPYADRVSQGIIAFFIAMGLASFFLDYRAAVRPMTLAVFPGALFILYLAINSIRKGYAPAKVFLLAWAFLLVGTALYASVSFGLVQKNFLTEYGIQIGSAMEMILLSFALAYRYARLRGENERLVQEHNEQLERHVARRTSELSTALEQLAEANQRLRESNRRDALTGLFNRRHFRDMFEHQLSRASEHRQPLGVLLIDLDHFKRINATHGHLAGDECLRWLGRCLHDSLVEHGALLARFGGEEFVVVIPDVQ
;
A
#
# COMPACT_ATOMS: atom_id res chain seq x y z
N THR A 1 24.91 -53.85 36.83
CA THR A 1 23.89 -52.91 36.31
C THR A 1 24.42 -52.30 35.02
N GLU A 2 23.73 -52.60 33.89
CA GLU A 2 24.04 -51.98 32.60
C GLU A 2 23.78 -50.46 32.71
N GLN A 3 24.74 -49.65 32.26
CA GLN A 3 24.54 -48.22 32.12
C GLN A 3 24.02 -47.90 30.72
N ARG A 4 22.85 -47.29 30.63
CA ARG A 4 22.30 -46.83 29.37
C ARG A 4 22.92 -45.49 28.99
N TRP A 5 23.47 -45.42 27.80
CA TRP A 5 24.02 -44.23 27.20
C TRP A 5 23.26 -43.89 25.92
N LEU A 6 23.13 -42.59 25.60
CA LEU A 6 22.52 -42.16 24.36
C LEU A 6 23.60 -41.61 23.42
N LEU A 7 23.81 -42.27 22.29
CA LEU A 7 24.63 -41.77 21.20
C LEU A 7 23.80 -40.85 20.34
N VAL A 8 24.26 -39.63 20.08
CA VAL A 8 23.57 -38.61 19.25
C VAL A 8 24.52 -38.09 18.18
N LEU A 9 24.03 -38.03 16.94
CA LEU A 9 24.71 -37.39 15.84
C LEU A 9 24.04 -36.02 15.60
N HIS A 10 24.69 -34.93 16.03
CA HIS A 10 24.11 -33.58 16.01
C HIS A 10 24.04 -32.94 14.62
N TYR A 11 23.57 -33.75 13.65
CA TYR A 11 23.25 -33.28 12.30
C TYR A 11 22.03 -34.05 11.76
N PRO A 12 20.89 -33.36 11.53
CA PRO A 12 19.61 -34.03 11.26
C PRO A 12 19.47 -34.57 9.84
N LEU A 13 20.29 -34.12 8.87
CA LEU A 13 20.17 -34.35 7.43
C LEU A 13 21.12 -35.49 6.94
N LEU A 14 21.41 -36.48 7.78
CA LEU A 14 22.17 -37.64 7.37
C LEU A 14 21.21 -38.66 6.77
N ASP A 15 21.49 -39.13 5.53
CA ASP A 15 20.62 -40.07 4.82
C ASP A 15 20.58 -41.43 5.54
N ASN A 16 21.76 -42.03 5.83
CA ASN A 16 21.86 -43.29 6.50
C ASN A 16 22.97 -43.26 7.56
N VAL A 17 22.64 -43.72 8.74
CA VAL A 17 23.55 -43.87 9.87
C VAL A 17 23.37 -45.29 10.42
N ASP A 18 24.39 -46.10 10.21
CA ASP A 18 24.47 -47.47 10.75
C ASP A 18 25.44 -47.50 11.91
N VAL A 19 25.00 -48.01 13.05
CA VAL A 19 25.79 -48.17 14.27
C VAL A 19 25.92 -49.63 14.58
N TYR A 20 27.15 -50.12 14.75
CA TYR A 20 27.48 -51.48 15.10
C TYR A 20 28.20 -51.47 16.44
N LEU A 21 27.69 -52.25 17.39
CA LEU A 21 28.33 -52.57 18.67
C LEU A 21 28.86 -53.98 18.62
N ARG A 22 30.20 -54.12 18.69
CA ARG A 22 30.85 -55.41 18.75
C ARG A 22 31.28 -55.67 20.18
N TYR A 23 30.72 -56.72 20.77
CA TYR A 23 31.04 -57.17 22.11
C TYR A 23 32.18 -58.16 22.10
N PRO A 24 32.92 -58.32 23.22
CA PRO A 24 34.04 -59.29 23.31
C PRO A 24 33.65 -60.78 23.12
N ASP A 25 32.38 -61.11 23.34
CA ASP A 25 31.82 -62.43 23.10
C ASP A 25 31.55 -62.72 21.61
N GLY A 26 31.86 -61.79 20.72
CA GLY A 26 31.63 -61.87 19.26
C GLY A 26 30.23 -61.45 18.81
N ARG A 27 29.35 -61.12 19.71
CA ARG A 27 28.01 -60.58 19.37
C ARG A 27 28.16 -59.24 18.76
N VAL A 28 27.41 -58.98 17.65
CA VAL A 28 27.31 -57.69 16.98
C VAL A 28 25.86 -57.24 17.01
N GLU A 29 25.63 -56.07 17.57
CA GLU A 29 24.32 -55.43 17.55
C GLU A 29 24.35 -54.35 16.48
N HIS A 30 23.33 -54.27 15.59
CA HIS A 30 23.19 -53.31 14.51
C HIS A 30 21.94 -52.44 14.74
N MET A 31 22.12 -51.14 14.63
CA MET A 31 21.06 -50.18 14.71
C MET A 31 21.18 -49.19 13.52
N ALA A 32 20.07 -48.75 12.97
CA ALA A 32 20.07 -47.84 11.82
C ALA A 32 19.10 -46.69 12.03
N ALA A 33 19.50 -45.49 11.60
CA ALA A 33 18.67 -44.31 11.56
C ALA A 33 19.12 -43.45 10.39
N GLY A 34 18.37 -42.37 10.10
CA GLY A 34 18.67 -41.42 9.01
C GLY A 34 17.39 -40.78 8.49
N ASP A 35 17.52 -39.84 7.54
CA ASP A 35 16.38 -39.16 6.94
C ASP A 35 15.75 -39.96 5.77
N THR A 36 16.39 -41.05 5.33
CA THR A 36 15.83 -42.01 4.36
C THR A 36 14.96 -43.07 5.02
N LEU A 37 15.05 -43.22 6.35
CA LEU A 37 14.23 -44.11 7.15
C LEU A 37 13.10 -43.35 7.83
N PRO A 38 11.96 -43.99 8.17
CA PRO A 38 10.91 -43.39 8.97
C PRO A 38 11.46 -42.79 10.27
N PHE A 39 10.89 -41.71 10.75
CA PHE A 39 11.36 -41.04 11.98
C PHE A 39 11.36 -41.99 13.20
N SER A 40 10.45 -42.93 13.21
CA SER A 40 10.34 -44.00 14.25
C SER A 40 11.54 -44.93 14.34
N ALA A 41 12.45 -44.93 13.38
CA ALA A 41 13.68 -45.71 13.45
C ALA A 41 14.67 -45.20 14.51
N ARG A 42 14.49 -43.97 15.01
CA ARG A 42 15.31 -43.36 16.07
C ARG A 42 14.94 -43.96 17.43
N SER A 43 15.92 -44.12 18.28
CA SER A 43 15.71 -44.73 19.61
C SER A 43 14.84 -43.88 20.55
N ILE A 44 14.91 -42.54 20.40
CA ILE A 44 14.01 -41.60 21.05
C ILE A 44 13.48 -40.60 20.02
N ARG A 45 12.31 -40.01 20.30
CA ARG A 45 11.75 -38.95 19.47
C ARG A 45 12.56 -37.65 19.64
N TYR A 46 13.52 -37.50 18.76
CA TYR A 46 14.42 -36.35 18.76
C TYR A 46 14.88 -36.02 17.34
N ARG A 47 15.02 -34.75 17.03
CA ARG A 47 15.34 -34.22 15.70
C ARG A 47 16.63 -34.74 15.05
N HIS A 48 17.61 -35.21 15.87
CA HIS A 48 18.87 -35.79 15.38
C HIS A 48 18.84 -37.32 15.43
N PRO A 49 19.55 -38.02 14.52
CA PRO A 49 19.76 -39.47 14.66
C PRO A 49 20.32 -39.83 16.03
N ASN A 50 19.74 -40.85 16.68
CA ASN A 50 20.12 -41.21 18.03
C ASN A 50 19.90 -42.70 18.29
N PHE A 51 20.72 -43.28 19.19
CA PHE A 51 20.78 -44.70 19.47
C PHE A 51 21.00 -44.97 20.96
N TRP A 52 20.22 -45.85 21.56
CA TRP A 52 20.50 -46.32 22.89
C TRP A 52 21.64 -47.33 22.88
N LEU A 53 22.70 -47.07 23.64
CA LEU A 53 23.82 -47.97 23.85
C LEU A 53 23.69 -48.61 25.22
N ASN A 54 23.55 -49.93 25.25
CA ASN A 54 23.58 -50.73 26.50
C ASN A 54 25.01 -51.19 26.71
N LEU A 55 25.81 -50.43 27.48
CA LEU A 55 27.21 -50.74 27.69
C LEU A 55 27.37 -51.50 29.02
N PRO A 56 27.90 -52.76 29.03
CA PRO A 56 28.20 -53.46 30.25
C PRO A 56 29.36 -52.80 31.00
N GLN A 57 29.33 -52.82 32.32
CA GLN A 57 30.38 -52.25 33.15
C GLN A 57 31.70 -52.99 32.98
N ARG A 58 32.81 -52.24 32.90
CA ARG A 58 34.19 -52.77 32.81
C ARG A 58 34.43 -53.68 31.60
N THR A 59 33.68 -53.51 30.53
CA THR A 59 33.83 -54.31 29.32
C THR A 59 34.14 -53.35 28.17
N GLU A 60 35.18 -53.64 27.39
CA GLU A 60 35.46 -52.91 26.16
C GLU A 60 34.48 -53.33 25.07
N VAL A 61 33.80 -52.37 24.49
CA VAL A 61 32.88 -52.59 23.36
C VAL A 61 33.36 -51.71 22.20
N GLU A 62 33.51 -52.33 21.04
CA GLU A 62 33.89 -51.61 19.84
C GLU A 62 32.67 -50.99 19.21
N LEU A 63 32.70 -49.64 19.05
CA LEU A 63 31.65 -48.85 18.38
C LEU A 63 32.11 -48.49 16.95
N LEU A 64 31.43 -49.04 15.96
CA LEU A 64 31.64 -48.70 14.56
C LEU A 64 30.44 -47.91 14.04
N VAL A 65 30.69 -46.75 13.46
CA VAL A 65 29.64 -45.88 12.89
C VAL A 65 29.91 -45.70 11.41
N ARG A 66 28.97 -46.15 10.57
CA ARG A 66 28.99 -45.95 9.13
C ARG A 66 27.98 -44.85 8.80
N VAL A 67 28.42 -43.79 8.11
CA VAL A 67 27.55 -42.70 7.70
C VAL A 67 27.64 -42.51 6.19
N SER A 68 26.48 -42.37 5.54
CA SER A 68 26.40 -41.97 4.14
C SER A 68 25.36 -40.87 3.99
N SER A 69 25.65 -39.83 3.20
CA SER A 69 24.71 -38.73 2.96
C SER A 69 24.91 -38.11 1.59
N ARG A 70 23.80 -37.71 0.98
CA ARG A 70 23.76 -36.90 -0.21
C ARG A 70 23.81 -35.41 0.12
N SER A 71 23.58 -35.03 1.39
CA SER A 71 23.76 -33.70 1.92
C SER A 71 25.21 -33.42 2.32
N SER A 72 25.47 -32.46 3.18
CA SER A 72 26.79 -32.25 3.81
C SER A 72 27.10 -33.40 4.76
N LEU A 73 28.30 -33.97 4.65
CA LEU A 73 28.75 -35.06 5.53
C LEU A 73 29.38 -34.46 6.80
N GLN A 74 28.54 -34.11 7.76
CA GLN A 74 28.95 -33.65 9.09
C GLN A 74 28.56 -34.72 10.11
N VAL A 75 29.53 -35.19 10.90
CA VAL A 75 29.34 -36.30 11.87
C VAL A 75 29.76 -35.84 13.28
N PRO A 76 29.12 -34.80 13.86
CA PRO A 76 29.39 -34.44 15.25
C PRO A 76 28.75 -35.43 16.19
N LEU A 77 29.56 -36.38 16.66
CA LEU A 77 29.19 -37.50 17.53
C LEU A 77 29.35 -37.08 18.99
N ALA A 78 28.33 -37.37 19.80
CA ALA A 78 28.41 -37.23 21.25
C ALA A 78 27.63 -38.35 21.97
N VAL A 79 28.13 -38.71 23.14
CA VAL A 79 27.51 -39.72 24.00
C VAL A 79 27.08 -39.06 25.31
N TYR A 80 25.82 -39.25 25.67
CA TYR A 80 25.22 -38.59 26.82
C TYR A 80 24.68 -39.61 27.82
N THR A 81 24.71 -39.25 29.10
CA THR A 81 23.81 -39.82 30.07
C THR A 81 22.38 -39.30 29.85
N PRO A 82 21.32 -40.01 30.22
CA PRO A 82 19.94 -39.52 30.06
C PRO A 82 19.68 -38.16 30.71
N THR A 83 20.31 -37.90 31.86
CA THR A 83 20.20 -36.60 32.57
C THR A 83 20.90 -35.47 31.84
N ALA A 84 22.15 -35.68 31.39
CA ALA A 84 22.90 -34.67 30.64
C ALA A 84 22.22 -34.35 29.30
N PHE A 85 21.64 -35.34 28.63
CA PHE A 85 20.88 -35.11 27.41
C PHE A 85 19.61 -34.31 27.67
N ALA A 86 18.89 -34.58 28.76
CA ALA A 86 17.67 -33.84 29.09
C ALA A 86 17.94 -32.37 29.39
N GLU A 87 19.08 -32.04 30.06
CA GLU A 87 19.50 -30.67 30.30
C GLU A 87 19.88 -29.92 29.00
N LEU A 88 20.69 -30.56 28.14
CA LEU A 88 21.07 -30.00 26.84
C LEU A 88 19.85 -29.72 25.97
N GLU A 89 18.92 -30.69 25.93
CA GLU A 89 17.72 -30.56 25.08
C GLU A 89 16.78 -29.45 25.56
N ARG A 90 16.61 -29.32 26.88
CA ARG A 90 15.79 -28.21 27.43
C ARG A 90 16.29 -26.85 26.98
N ASP A 91 17.61 -26.62 27.06
CA ASP A 91 18.20 -25.30 26.67
C ASP A 91 18.13 -25.09 25.14
N SER A 92 18.33 -26.14 24.36
CA SER A 92 18.19 -26.15 22.92
C SER A 92 16.75 -25.85 22.48
N GLN A 93 15.75 -26.48 23.10
CA GLN A 93 14.33 -26.26 22.80
C GLN A 93 13.87 -24.85 23.15
N PHE A 94 14.40 -24.27 24.23
CA PHE A 94 14.11 -22.88 24.59
C PHE A 94 14.58 -21.91 23.50
N GLY A 95 15.82 -22.02 23.02
CA GLY A 95 16.39 -21.17 21.99
C GLY A 95 15.64 -21.31 20.65
N ILE A 96 15.36 -22.53 20.24
CA ILE A 96 14.61 -22.85 19.02
C ILE A 96 13.16 -22.36 19.11
N GLY A 97 12.49 -22.61 20.25
CA GLY A 97 11.12 -22.17 20.49
C GLY A 97 10.99 -20.65 20.44
N LEU A 98 11.95 -19.92 21.03
CA LEU A 98 12.01 -18.47 20.97
C LEU A 98 12.14 -17.98 19.51
N PHE A 99 13.04 -18.57 18.74
CA PHE A 99 13.24 -18.23 17.32
C PHE A 99 11.96 -18.39 16.50
N TYR A 100 11.32 -19.58 16.55
CA TYR A 100 10.08 -19.81 15.80
C TYR A 100 8.89 -19.02 16.34
N GLY A 101 8.87 -18.71 17.63
CA GLY A 101 7.90 -17.81 18.23
C GLY A 101 7.99 -16.40 17.66
N ILE A 102 9.21 -15.85 17.51
CA ILE A 102 9.45 -14.57 16.84
C ILE A 102 8.98 -14.61 15.38
N LEU A 103 9.38 -15.65 14.63
CA LEU A 103 8.97 -15.79 13.22
C LEU A 103 7.45 -15.85 13.07
N LEU A 104 6.78 -16.62 13.89
CA LEU A 104 5.33 -16.76 13.86
C LEU A 104 4.63 -15.42 14.19
N ALA A 105 5.12 -14.72 15.22
CA ALA A 105 4.59 -13.41 15.59
C ALA A 105 4.75 -12.38 14.44
N LEU A 106 5.93 -12.35 13.80
CA LEU A 106 6.20 -11.47 12.65
C LEU A 106 5.34 -11.85 11.43
N LEU A 107 5.18 -13.15 11.18
CA LEU A 107 4.32 -13.63 10.10
C LEU A 107 2.87 -13.19 10.30
N CYS A 108 2.30 -13.45 11.48
CA CYS A 108 0.93 -13.04 11.83
C CYS A 108 0.76 -11.52 11.74
N TYR A 109 1.70 -10.75 12.30
CA TYR A 109 1.67 -9.29 12.27
C TYR A 109 1.66 -8.74 10.83
N ASN A 110 2.59 -9.20 9.98
CA ASN A 110 2.68 -8.71 8.60
C ASN A 110 1.52 -9.22 7.73
N LEU A 111 0.97 -10.40 8.02
CA LEU A 111 -0.22 -10.90 7.35
C LEU A 111 -1.45 -10.03 7.65
N VAL A 112 -1.64 -9.63 8.92
CA VAL A 112 -2.71 -8.71 9.33
C VAL A 112 -2.53 -7.35 8.63
N LEU A 113 -1.30 -6.83 8.59
CA LEU A 113 -1.00 -5.59 7.86
C LEU A 113 -1.30 -5.72 6.36
N TRP A 114 -0.91 -6.84 5.74
CA TRP A 114 -1.25 -7.07 4.34
C TRP A 114 -2.76 -7.10 4.10
N LEU A 115 -3.53 -7.79 4.93
CA LEU A 115 -4.99 -7.85 4.83
C LEU A 115 -5.63 -6.46 4.98
N SER A 116 -5.08 -5.63 5.87
CA SER A 116 -5.57 -4.27 6.15
C SER A 116 -5.15 -3.25 5.08
N LEU A 117 -3.87 -3.24 4.70
CA LEU A 117 -3.30 -2.22 3.82
C LEU A 117 -3.31 -2.61 2.34
N ARG A 118 -3.43 -3.92 2.04
CA ARG A 118 -3.34 -4.48 0.68
C ARG A 118 -2.04 -4.14 -0.05
N ASP A 119 -0.97 -3.81 0.70
CA ASP A 119 0.36 -3.55 0.12
C ASP A 119 1.07 -4.86 -0.22
N ALA A 120 1.48 -5.00 -1.47
CA ALA A 120 2.20 -6.17 -1.97
C ALA A 120 3.53 -6.43 -1.25
N SER A 121 4.17 -5.39 -0.66
CA SER A 121 5.42 -5.57 0.10
C SER A 121 5.20 -6.42 1.35
N HIS A 122 4.11 -6.19 2.10
CA HIS A 122 3.76 -7.01 3.27
C HIS A 122 3.43 -8.45 2.89
N PHE A 123 2.78 -8.68 1.74
CA PHE A 123 2.50 -10.01 1.23
C PHE A 123 3.79 -10.79 0.94
N TRP A 124 4.67 -10.23 0.11
CA TRP A 124 5.91 -10.90 -0.28
C TRP A 124 6.87 -11.08 0.89
N TYR A 125 6.87 -10.12 1.82
CA TYR A 125 7.62 -10.27 3.07
C TYR A 125 7.06 -11.41 3.93
N SER A 126 5.76 -11.55 4.08
CA SER A 126 5.13 -12.68 4.79
C SER A 126 5.46 -14.03 4.13
N CYS A 127 5.43 -14.09 2.80
CA CYS A 127 5.86 -15.27 2.05
C CYS A 127 7.34 -15.61 2.29
N HIS A 128 8.22 -14.59 2.40
CA HIS A 128 9.62 -14.79 2.71
C HIS A 128 9.82 -15.33 4.12
N VAL A 129 9.19 -14.73 5.13
CA VAL A 129 9.28 -15.17 6.52
C VAL A 129 8.78 -16.64 6.66
N ALA A 130 7.65 -16.96 6.04
CA ALA A 130 7.12 -18.33 6.04
C ALA A 130 8.05 -19.33 5.32
N GLY A 131 8.52 -18.96 4.11
CA GLY A 131 9.43 -19.78 3.32
C GLY A 131 10.77 -20.01 4.02
N PHE A 132 11.39 -18.95 4.54
CA PHE A 132 12.63 -19.06 5.29
C PHE A 132 12.47 -19.83 6.60
N GLY A 133 11.38 -19.57 7.33
CA GLY A 133 11.02 -20.34 8.53
C GLY A 133 10.90 -21.83 8.22
N LEU A 134 10.28 -22.20 7.10
CA LEU A 134 10.16 -23.60 6.67
C LEU A 134 11.53 -24.19 6.29
N VAL A 135 12.40 -23.42 5.58
CA VAL A 135 13.80 -23.84 5.33
C VAL A 135 14.50 -24.19 6.66
N MET A 136 14.47 -23.27 7.61
CA MET A 136 15.09 -23.50 8.92
C MET A 136 14.45 -24.67 9.66
N PHE A 137 13.14 -24.86 9.56
CA PHE A 137 12.42 -25.97 10.18
C PHE A 137 12.83 -27.34 9.59
N CYS A 138 13.06 -27.38 8.27
CA CYS A 138 13.64 -28.55 7.60
C CYS A 138 15.09 -28.79 8.01
N LEU A 139 15.94 -27.75 7.95
CA LEU A 139 17.37 -27.86 8.26
C LEU A 139 17.64 -28.24 9.73
N ASN A 140 16.78 -27.82 10.65
CA ASN A 140 16.84 -28.22 12.07
C ASN A 140 16.28 -29.61 12.35
N GLY A 141 15.72 -30.31 11.34
CA GLY A 141 15.13 -31.65 11.48
C GLY A 141 13.74 -31.67 12.10
N LEU A 142 13.19 -30.49 12.48
CA LEU A 142 11.88 -30.40 13.12
C LEU A 142 10.73 -30.66 12.13
N ALA A 143 10.90 -30.31 10.87
CA ALA A 143 9.90 -30.58 9.84
C ALA A 143 9.70 -32.10 9.67
N PHE A 144 10.78 -32.90 9.72
CA PHE A 144 10.68 -34.34 9.66
C PHE A 144 10.07 -34.93 10.94
N GLU A 145 10.35 -34.34 12.10
CA GLU A 145 9.77 -34.79 13.38
C GLU A 145 8.27 -34.51 13.49
N TYR A 146 7.80 -33.31 13.07
CA TYR A 146 6.45 -32.86 13.40
C TYR A 146 5.48 -32.84 12.21
N LEU A 147 5.95 -32.59 10.98
CA LEU A 147 5.07 -32.38 9.82
C LEU A 147 4.91 -33.68 8.99
N TRP A 148 6.01 -34.42 8.77
CA TRP A 148 5.98 -35.60 7.89
C TRP A 148 6.86 -36.77 8.36
N PRO A 149 6.69 -37.25 9.61
CA PRO A 149 7.57 -38.29 10.20
C PRO A 149 7.57 -39.65 9.45
N ASN A 150 6.51 -39.90 8.69
CA ASN A 150 6.34 -41.14 7.94
C ASN A 150 6.64 -40.99 6.44
N SER A 151 7.14 -39.85 6.00
CA SER A 151 7.41 -39.57 4.59
C SER A 151 8.85 -39.07 4.36
N PRO A 152 9.84 -39.94 4.39
CA PRO A 152 11.25 -39.63 4.16
C PRO A 152 11.48 -38.94 2.82
N TRP A 153 10.78 -39.41 1.77
CA TRP A 153 10.87 -38.80 0.43
C TRP A 153 10.49 -37.31 0.47
N TRP A 154 9.35 -37.00 1.12
CA TRP A 154 8.90 -35.60 1.22
C TRP A 154 9.82 -34.76 2.12
N ALA A 155 10.40 -35.35 3.19
CA ALA A 155 11.37 -34.68 4.04
C ALA A 155 12.56 -34.12 3.23
N ASN A 156 13.05 -34.92 2.27
CA ASN A 156 14.12 -34.53 1.37
C ASN A 156 13.69 -33.53 0.32
N GLN A 157 12.47 -33.67 -0.25
CA GLN A 157 11.95 -32.72 -1.27
C GLN A 157 11.53 -31.36 -0.71
N ALA A 158 11.12 -31.31 0.54
CA ALA A 158 10.69 -30.07 1.19
C ALA A 158 11.83 -29.03 1.32
N ILE A 159 13.10 -29.47 1.39
CA ILE A 159 14.26 -28.59 1.51
C ILE A 159 14.45 -27.73 0.24
N PRO A 160 14.69 -28.29 -0.96
CA PRO A 160 14.85 -27.48 -2.16
C PRO A 160 13.60 -26.69 -2.50
N LEU A 161 12.39 -27.22 -2.25
CA LEU A 161 11.15 -26.50 -2.50
C LEU A 161 11.00 -25.26 -1.59
N SER A 162 11.25 -25.42 -0.30
CA SER A 162 11.20 -24.29 0.66
C SER A 162 12.30 -23.26 0.38
N MET A 163 13.49 -23.67 -0.04
CA MET A 163 14.54 -22.77 -0.51
C MET A 163 14.08 -21.95 -1.72
N ALA A 164 13.47 -22.60 -2.73
CA ALA A 164 12.92 -21.91 -3.89
C ALA A 164 11.88 -20.87 -3.48
N ILE A 165 10.89 -21.25 -2.69
CA ILE A 165 9.83 -20.36 -2.21
C ILE A 165 10.41 -19.16 -1.45
N SER A 166 11.35 -19.38 -0.54
CA SER A 166 11.99 -18.31 0.23
C SER A 166 12.74 -17.32 -0.66
N GLN A 167 13.54 -17.83 -1.63
CA GLN A 167 14.32 -16.97 -2.53
C GLN A 167 13.44 -16.20 -3.52
N ILE A 168 12.42 -16.84 -4.08
CA ILE A 168 11.42 -16.17 -4.93
C ILE A 168 10.75 -15.03 -4.16
N ALA A 169 10.26 -15.33 -2.97
CA ALA A 169 9.58 -14.35 -2.13
C ALA A 169 10.50 -13.18 -1.73
N MET A 170 11.77 -13.46 -1.38
CA MET A 170 12.75 -12.43 -1.03
C MET A 170 13.10 -11.52 -2.20
N HIS A 171 13.40 -12.08 -3.37
CA HIS A 171 13.69 -11.26 -4.57
C HIS A 171 12.46 -10.46 -5.01
N GLN A 172 11.26 -11.03 -4.90
CA GLN A 172 10.03 -10.31 -5.21
C GLN A 172 9.73 -9.21 -4.20
N PHE A 173 10.00 -9.46 -2.91
CA PHE A 173 9.94 -8.44 -1.86
C PHE A 173 10.91 -7.29 -2.16
N CYS A 174 12.18 -7.57 -2.49
CA CYS A 174 13.16 -6.55 -2.87
C CYS A 174 12.68 -5.70 -4.04
N ARG A 175 12.11 -6.33 -5.09
CA ARG A 175 11.58 -5.63 -6.26
C ARG A 175 10.50 -4.62 -5.91
N VAL A 176 9.55 -5.03 -5.05
CA VAL A 176 8.42 -4.18 -4.63
C VAL A 176 8.87 -3.14 -3.60
N PHE A 177 9.64 -3.55 -2.58
CA PHE A 177 10.06 -2.67 -1.50
C PHE A 177 11.01 -1.56 -1.96
N LEU A 178 11.99 -1.89 -2.82
CA LEU A 178 12.98 -0.93 -3.36
C LEU A 178 12.49 -0.22 -4.63
N GLU A 179 11.25 -0.47 -5.08
CA GLU A 179 10.64 0.13 -6.28
C GLU A 179 11.53 -0.05 -7.53
N LEU A 180 12.08 -1.29 -7.71
CA LEU A 180 13.10 -1.55 -8.73
C LEU A 180 12.60 -1.28 -10.14
N LYS A 181 11.35 -1.57 -10.43
CA LYS A 181 10.76 -1.36 -11.76
C LYS A 181 10.90 0.10 -12.23
N GLU A 182 10.74 1.04 -11.32
CA GLU A 182 10.78 2.48 -11.60
C GLU A 182 12.18 3.07 -11.44
N ARG A 183 12.87 2.68 -10.35
CA ARG A 183 14.16 3.27 -9.98
C ARG A 183 15.37 2.60 -10.64
N GLN A 184 15.27 1.29 -10.95
CA GLN A 184 16.40 0.46 -11.41
C GLN A 184 15.93 -0.63 -12.39
N PRO A 185 15.41 -0.29 -13.59
CA PRO A 185 14.76 -1.23 -14.50
C PRO A 185 15.66 -2.38 -14.98
N TYR A 186 16.97 -2.15 -15.12
CA TYR A 186 17.91 -3.23 -15.46
C TYR A 186 18.06 -4.23 -14.30
N ALA A 187 18.20 -3.74 -13.09
CA ALA A 187 18.29 -4.58 -11.90
C ALA A 187 16.98 -5.36 -11.64
N ASP A 188 15.84 -4.76 -11.98
CA ASP A 188 14.54 -5.45 -11.95
C ASP A 188 14.52 -6.67 -12.87
N ARG A 189 15.05 -6.55 -14.11
CA ARG A 189 15.16 -7.68 -15.06
C ARG A 189 16.09 -8.78 -14.53
N VAL A 190 17.22 -8.42 -13.90
CA VAL A 190 18.12 -9.39 -13.28
C VAL A 190 17.39 -10.13 -12.14
N SER A 191 16.68 -9.41 -11.28
CA SER A 191 15.86 -10.02 -10.22
C SER A 191 14.82 -11.00 -10.78
N GLN A 192 14.15 -10.65 -11.88
CA GLN A 192 13.21 -11.54 -12.57
C GLN A 192 13.90 -12.81 -13.10
N GLY A 193 15.11 -12.70 -13.64
CA GLY A 193 15.91 -13.85 -14.06
C GLY A 193 16.26 -14.77 -12.89
N ILE A 194 16.63 -14.21 -11.73
CA ILE A 194 16.90 -14.99 -10.51
C ILE A 194 15.62 -15.69 -10.04
N ILE A 195 14.49 -15.00 -10.04
CA ILE A 195 13.19 -15.59 -9.67
C ILE A 195 12.85 -16.75 -10.61
N ALA A 196 13.00 -16.55 -11.92
CA ALA A 196 12.75 -17.60 -12.93
C ALA A 196 13.65 -18.83 -12.72
N PHE A 197 14.93 -18.61 -12.37
CA PHE A 197 15.86 -19.69 -12.02
C PHE A 197 15.35 -20.49 -10.80
N PHE A 198 14.93 -19.83 -9.70
CA PHE A 198 14.45 -20.56 -8.53
C PHE A 198 13.10 -21.23 -8.77
N ILE A 199 12.23 -20.68 -9.60
CA ILE A 199 10.99 -21.36 -10.04
C ILE A 199 11.36 -22.66 -10.80
N ALA A 200 12.25 -22.54 -11.80
CA ALA A 200 12.66 -23.69 -12.62
C ALA A 200 13.31 -24.78 -11.75
N MET A 201 14.21 -24.39 -10.82
CA MET A 201 14.89 -25.34 -9.92
C MET A 201 13.94 -25.95 -8.91
N GLY A 202 12.98 -25.18 -8.38
CA GLY A 202 11.94 -25.69 -7.47
C GLY A 202 11.06 -26.74 -8.15
N LEU A 203 10.68 -26.54 -9.41
CA LEU A 203 9.94 -27.52 -10.20
C LEU A 203 10.82 -28.71 -10.57
N ALA A 204 12.06 -28.47 -10.98
CA ALA A 204 13.01 -29.51 -11.35
C ALA A 204 13.39 -30.41 -10.16
N SER A 205 13.29 -29.92 -8.92
CA SER A 205 13.61 -30.71 -7.72
C SER A 205 12.77 -31.98 -7.59
N PHE A 206 11.55 -32.00 -8.15
CA PHE A 206 10.71 -33.20 -8.16
C PHE A 206 11.23 -34.34 -9.07
N PHE A 207 12.10 -33.99 -10.00
CA PHE A 207 12.64 -34.91 -11.02
C PHE A 207 14.14 -35.17 -10.86
N LEU A 208 14.84 -34.29 -10.13
CA LEU A 208 16.28 -34.38 -9.92
C LEU A 208 16.62 -35.06 -8.60
N ASP A 209 17.80 -35.64 -8.54
CA ASP A 209 18.39 -36.10 -7.27
C ASP A 209 18.60 -34.89 -6.33
N TYR A 210 18.50 -35.12 -5.01
CA TYR A 210 18.66 -34.11 -3.97
C TYR A 210 19.91 -33.23 -4.19
N ARG A 211 21.08 -33.85 -4.47
CA ARG A 211 22.31 -33.08 -4.74
C ARG A 211 22.21 -32.19 -5.96
N ALA A 212 21.62 -32.70 -7.03
CA ALA A 212 21.46 -31.97 -8.28
C ALA A 212 20.49 -30.80 -8.15
N ALA A 213 19.51 -30.89 -7.26
CA ALA A 213 18.58 -29.81 -6.95
C ALA A 213 19.19 -28.77 -6.00
N VAL A 214 19.73 -29.18 -4.85
CA VAL A 214 20.14 -28.30 -3.77
C VAL A 214 21.44 -27.55 -4.07
N ARG A 215 22.45 -28.18 -4.67
CA ARG A 215 23.76 -27.54 -4.92
C ARG A 215 23.67 -26.27 -5.77
N PRO A 216 23.05 -26.25 -6.96
CA PRO A 216 22.99 -25.05 -7.78
C PRO A 216 22.15 -23.95 -7.10
N MET A 217 21.10 -24.32 -6.35
CA MET A 217 20.31 -23.35 -5.59
C MET A 217 21.14 -22.71 -4.48
N THR A 218 21.86 -23.52 -3.70
CA THR A 218 22.73 -23.01 -2.62
C THR A 218 23.84 -22.10 -3.20
N LEU A 219 24.46 -22.50 -4.30
CA LEU A 219 25.47 -21.67 -4.98
C LEU A 219 24.89 -20.34 -5.49
N ALA A 220 23.63 -20.33 -5.96
CA ALA A 220 22.95 -19.13 -6.41
C ALA A 220 22.53 -18.18 -5.29
N VAL A 221 22.35 -18.67 -4.05
CA VAL A 221 22.01 -17.82 -2.88
C VAL A 221 23.11 -16.77 -2.62
N PHE A 222 24.39 -17.13 -2.74
CA PHE A 222 25.49 -16.21 -2.44
C PHE A 222 25.54 -14.99 -3.40
N PRO A 223 25.61 -15.16 -4.74
CA PRO A 223 25.55 -14.02 -5.64
C PRO A 223 24.20 -13.28 -5.56
N GLY A 224 23.09 -13.97 -5.26
CA GLY A 224 21.79 -13.37 -4.97
C GLY A 224 21.83 -12.43 -3.79
N ALA A 225 22.45 -12.84 -2.67
CA ALA A 225 22.62 -12.01 -1.48
C ALA A 225 23.50 -10.78 -1.74
N LEU A 226 24.63 -10.95 -2.45
CA LEU A 226 25.48 -9.82 -2.86
C LEU A 226 24.75 -8.86 -3.79
N PHE A 227 23.90 -9.38 -4.67
CA PHE A 227 23.07 -8.57 -5.55
C PHE A 227 22.04 -7.76 -4.77
N ILE A 228 21.41 -8.34 -3.75
CA ILE A 228 20.47 -7.61 -2.87
C ILE A 228 21.18 -6.48 -2.11
N LEU A 229 22.40 -6.70 -1.63
CA LEU A 229 23.21 -5.63 -1.02
C LEU A 229 23.51 -4.50 -2.01
N TYR A 230 23.91 -4.86 -3.24
CA TYR A 230 24.13 -3.89 -4.31
C TYR A 230 22.83 -3.06 -4.55
N LEU A 231 21.67 -3.71 -4.63
CA LEU A 231 20.37 -3.04 -4.81
C LEU A 231 20.09 -2.04 -3.68
N ALA A 232 20.33 -2.44 -2.43
CA ALA A 232 20.12 -1.59 -1.28
C ALA A 232 21.05 -0.37 -1.30
N ILE A 233 22.35 -0.56 -1.52
CA ILE A 233 23.35 0.52 -1.60
C ILE A 233 23.00 1.50 -2.74
N ASN A 234 22.66 0.98 -3.91
CA ASN A 234 22.29 1.80 -5.06
C ASN A 234 21.00 2.59 -4.83
N SER A 235 20.02 1.99 -4.14
CA SER A 235 18.79 2.69 -3.75
C SER A 235 19.05 3.82 -2.74
N ILE A 236 19.98 3.63 -1.80
CA ILE A 236 20.42 4.68 -0.87
C ILE A 236 21.08 5.84 -1.64
N ARG A 237 21.97 5.52 -2.60
CA ARG A 237 22.64 6.53 -3.43
C ARG A 237 21.64 7.34 -4.28
N LYS A 238 20.53 6.73 -4.65
CA LYS A 238 19.40 7.39 -5.35
C LYS A 238 18.41 8.11 -4.41
N GLY A 239 18.74 8.26 -3.12
CA GLY A 239 17.93 9.03 -2.17
C GLY A 239 16.76 8.26 -1.55
N TYR A 240 16.66 6.94 -1.73
CA TYR A 240 15.59 6.14 -1.13
C TYR A 240 15.90 5.79 0.32
N ALA A 241 15.40 6.60 1.26
CA ALA A 241 15.71 6.47 2.68
C ALA A 241 15.35 5.13 3.34
N PRO A 242 14.21 4.43 2.99
CA PRO A 242 13.89 3.14 3.58
C PRO A 242 14.96 2.06 3.33
N ALA A 243 15.74 2.18 2.25
CA ALA A 243 16.82 1.25 1.94
C ALA A 243 17.96 1.25 2.98
N LYS A 244 18.08 2.28 3.84
CA LYS A 244 19.07 2.29 4.93
C LYS A 244 18.76 1.23 5.98
N VAL A 245 17.50 1.16 6.42
CA VAL A 245 17.07 0.16 7.41
C VAL A 245 17.12 -1.24 6.79
N PHE A 246 16.77 -1.37 5.52
CA PHE A 246 16.90 -2.61 4.76
C PHE A 246 18.36 -3.10 4.71
N LEU A 247 19.32 -2.22 4.41
CA LEU A 247 20.75 -2.57 4.40
C LEU A 247 21.25 -3.01 5.78
N LEU A 248 20.80 -2.33 6.84
CA LEU A 248 21.13 -2.71 8.21
C LEU A 248 20.60 -4.11 8.55
N ALA A 249 19.37 -4.41 8.16
CA ALA A 249 18.76 -5.74 8.35
C ALA A 249 19.63 -6.84 7.72
N TRP A 250 20.01 -6.67 6.47
CA TRP A 250 20.89 -7.60 5.76
C TRP A 250 22.28 -7.75 6.38
N ALA A 251 22.82 -6.68 6.94
CA ALA A 251 24.10 -6.75 7.66
C ALA A 251 24.04 -7.71 8.86
N PHE A 252 22.95 -7.70 9.63
CA PHE A 252 22.76 -8.64 10.74
C PHE A 252 22.70 -10.10 10.29
N LEU A 253 21.97 -10.41 9.21
CA LEU A 253 21.91 -11.76 8.64
C LEU A 253 23.30 -12.23 8.19
N LEU A 254 24.07 -11.37 7.50
CA LEU A 254 25.40 -11.71 7.03
C LEU A 254 26.40 -11.93 8.18
N VAL A 255 26.34 -11.09 9.21
CA VAL A 255 27.18 -11.27 10.41
C VAL A 255 26.83 -12.59 11.10
N GLY A 256 25.54 -12.89 11.29
CA GLY A 256 25.09 -14.16 11.87
C GLY A 256 25.55 -15.37 11.06
N THR A 257 25.43 -15.29 9.73
CA THR A 257 25.89 -16.35 8.82
C THR A 257 27.42 -16.50 8.86
N ALA A 258 28.18 -15.42 8.91
CA ALA A 258 29.64 -15.45 9.01
C ALA A 258 30.12 -16.06 10.35
N LEU A 259 29.44 -15.73 11.46
CA LEU A 259 29.71 -16.34 12.77
C LEU A 259 29.50 -17.84 12.74
N TYR A 260 28.36 -18.31 12.20
CA TYR A 260 28.07 -19.74 12.07
C TYR A 260 29.10 -20.46 11.16
N ALA A 261 29.44 -19.87 10.01
CA ALA A 261 30.44 -20.40 9.11
C ALA A 261 31.83 -20.50 9.81
N SER A 262 32.22 -19.48 10.58
CA SER A 262 33.49 -19.47 11.31
C SER A 262 33.62 -20.64 12.29
N VAL A 263 32.52 -21.03 12.95
CA VAL A 263 32.51 -22.25 13.79
C VAL A 263 32.63 -23.50 12.94
N SER A 264 31.92 -23.55 11.81
CA SER A 264 31.94 -24.73 10.93
C SER A 264 33.33 -24.99 10.32
N PHE A 265 34.13 -23.92 10.15
CA PHE A 265 35.53 -24.00 9.72
C PHE A 265 36.55 -24.14 10.88
N GLY A 266 36.08 -24.21 12.13
CA GLY A 266 36.95 -24.33 13.31
C GLY A 266 37.75 -23.05 13.64
N LEU A 267 37.36 -21.89 13.09
CA LEU A 267 38.05 -20.61 13.32
C LEU A 267 37.71 -19.98 14.68
N VAL A 268 36.54 -20.27 15.19
CA VAL A 268 35.99 -19.74 16.44
C VAL A 268 35.41 -20.85 17.28
N GLN A 269 35.56 -20.77 18.60
CA GLN A 269 34.98 -21.74 19.52
C GLN A 269 33.46 -21.68 19.51
N LYS A 270 32.84 -22.87 19.61
CA LYS A 270 31.39 -23.02 19.72
C LYS A 270 30.91 -22.45 21.05
N ASN A 271 30.04 -21.43 20.96
CA ASN A 271 29.30 -20.86 22.08
C ASN A 271 27.87 -20.54 21.64
N PHE A 272 27.00 -20.09 22.53
CA PHE A 272 25.60 -19.79 22.23
C PHE A 272 25.44 -18.84 21.01
N LEU A 273 26.17 -17.73 20.96
CA LEU A 273 26.07 -16.75 19.86
C LEU A 273 26.54 -17.31 18.52
N THR A 274 27.60 -18.11 18.53
CA THR A 274 28.16 -18.66 17.29
C THR A 274 27.37 -19.88 16.79
N GLU A 275 26.77 -20.68 17.67
CA GLU A 275 25.93 -21.81 17.32
C GLU A 275 24.58 -21.36 16.73
N TYR A 276 23.95 -20.37 17.35
CA TYR A 276 22.68 -19.82 16.90
C TYR A 276 22.82 -18.54 16.05
N GLY A 277 24.01 -18.27 15.51
CA GLY A 277 24.32 -17.06 14.75
C GLY A 277 23.38 -16.79 13.59
N ILE A 278 23.03 -17.83 12.81
CA ILE A 278 22.06 -17.68 11.69
C ILE A 278 20.68 -17.35 12.23
N GLN A 279 20.21 -18.01 13.28
CA GLN A 279 18.89 -17.79 13.87
C GLN A 279 18.77 -16.38 14.45
N ILE A 280 19.79 -15.94 15.18
CA ILE A 280 19.84 -14.59 15.75
C ILE A 280 19.90 -13.55 14.65
N GLY A 281 20.79 -13.73 13.67
CA GLY A 281 20.97 -12.83 12.53
C GLY A 281 19.70 -12.69 11.68
N SER A 282 19.04 -13.81 11.39
CA SER A 282 17.80 -13.81 10.61
C SER A 282 16.60 -13.24 11.39
N ALA A 283 16.49 -13.51 12.69
CA ALA A 283 15.46 -12.89 13.52
C ALA A 283 15.62 -11.37 13.56
N MET A 284 16.84 -10.86 13.73
CA MET A 284 17.14 -9.43 13.69
C MET A 284 16.88 -8.82 12.31
N GLU A 285 17.28 -9.51 11.24
CA GLU A 285 16.96 -9.11 9.87
C GLU A 285 15.45 -8.96 9.69
N MET A 286 14.67 -9.96 10.06
CA MET A 286 13.21 -9.95 9.88
C MET A 286 12.53 -8.87 10.73
N ILE A 287 12.96 -8.65 11.97
CA ILE A 287 12.45 -7.55 12.79
C ILE A 287 12.74 -6.20 12.12
N LEU A 288 13.97 -5.97 11.68
CA LEU A 288 14.37 -4.72 11.03
C LEU A 288 13.67 -4.50 9.68
N LEU A 289 13.43 -5.57 8.90
CA LEU A 289 12.66 -5.47 7.67
C LEU A 289 11.20 -5.10 7.94
N SER A 290 10.61 -5.63 9.02
CA SER A 290 9.26 -5.23 9.45
C SER A 290 9.22 -3.74 9.85
N PHE A 291 10.24 -3.23 10.55
CA PHE A 291 10.38 -1.78 10.81
C PHE A 291 10.62 -0.97 9.52
N ALA A 292 11.39 -1.49 8.57
CA ALA A 292 11.60 -0.82 7.28
C ALA A 292 10.29 -0.67 6.50
N LEU A 293 9.42 -1.68 6.54
CA LEU A 293 8.07 -1.63 5.95
C LEU A 293 7.21 -0.58 6.64
N ALA A 294 7.18 -0.55 7.97
CA ALA A 294 6.44 0.45 8.75
C ALA A 294 6.93 1.87 8.45
N TYR A 295 8.25 2.07 8.40
CA TYR A 295 8.87 3.35 8.06
C TYR A 295 8.52 3.81 6.63
N ARG A 296 8.57 2.89 5.64
CA ARG A 296 8.14 3.16 4.26
C ARG A 296 6.68 3.60 4.21
N TYR A 297 5.81 2.87 4.91
CA TYR A 297 4.38 3.19 4.96
C TYR A 297 4.10 4.55 5.58
N ALA A 298 4.72 4.85 6.74
CA ALA A 298 4.57 6.14 7.41
C ALA A 298 5.02 7.31 6.52
N ARG A 299 6.11 7.13 5.78
CA ARG A 299 6.60 8.12 4.83
C ARG A 299 5.64 8.35 3.66
N LEU A 300 5.18 7.28 3.02
CA LEU A 300 4.21 7.35 1.90
C LEU A 300 2.90 8.01 2.34
N ARG A 301 2.45 7.69 3.54
CA ARG A 301 1.26 8.32 4.14
C ARG A 301 1.47 9.82 4.33
N GLY A 302 2.58 10.24 4.91
CA GLY A 302 2.89 11.66 5.12
C GLY A 302 3.02 12.44 3.79
N GLU A 303 3.64 11.86 2.76
CA GLU A 303 3.70 12.44 1.42
C GLU A 303 2.31 12.58 0.80
N ASN A 304 1.44 11.57 0.96
CA ASN A 304 0.08 11.60 0.44
C ASN A 304 -0.80 12.63 1.16
N GLU A 305 -0.72 12.70 2.49
CA GLU A 305 -1.43 13.71 3.31
C GLU A 305 -1.03 15.13 2.88
N ARG A 306 0.26 15.37 2.65
CA ARG A 306 0.75 16.65 2.16
C ARG A 306 0.22 17.00 0.76
N LEU A 307 0.25 16.06 -0.19
CA LEU A 307 -0.28 16.26 -1.53
C LEU A 307 -1.79 16.56 -1.52
N VAL A 308 -2.55 15.87 -0.68
CA VAL A 308 -3.99 16.12 -0.49
C VAL A 308 -4.23 17.53 0.05
N GLN A 309 -3.44 17.94 1.05
CA GLN A 309 -3.56 19.29 1.61
C GLN A 309 -3.22 20.38 0.57
N GLU A 310 -2.12 20.24 -0.16
CA GLU A 310 -1.74 21.16 -1.24
C GLU A 310 -2.83 21.25 -2.31
N HIS A 311 -3.44 20.12 -2.68
CA HIS A 311 -4.54 20.08 -3.64
C HIS A 311 -5.81 20.76 -3.11
N ASN A 312 -6.17 20.54 -1.85
CA ASN A 312 -7.31 21.19 -1.22
C ASN A 312 -7.14 22.72 -1.17
N GLU A 313 -5.95 23.22 -0.79
CA GLU A 313 -5.64 24.65 -0.82
C GLU A 313 -5.77 25.26 -2.22
N GLN A 314 -5.31 24.54 -3.25
CA GLN A 314 -5.47 24.98 -4.64
C GLN A 314 -6.95 25.02 -5.05
N LEU A 315 -7.73 24.02 -4.65
CA LEU A 315 -9.16 23.96 -4.93
C LEU A 315 -9.91 25.11 -4.25
N GLU A 316 -9.62 25.39 -2.98
CA GLU A 316 -10.21 26.51 -2.24
C GLU A 316 -9.93 27.86 -2.91
N ARG A 317 -8.68 28.09 -3.33
CA ARG A 317 -8.30 29.31 -4.09
C ARG A 317 -9.07 29.40 -5.42
N HIS A 318 -9.21 28.28 -6.12
CA HIS A 318 -9.96 28.25 -7.37
C HIS A 318 -11.45 28.54 -7.16
N VAL A 319 -12.07 27.91 -6.15
CA VAL A 319 -13.47 28.16 -5.78
C VAL A 319 -13.69 29.62 -5.39
N ALA A 320 -12.83 30.17 -4.51
CA ALA A 320 -12.93 31.58 -4.09
C ALA A 320 -12.84 32.53 -5.29
N ARG A 321 -11.90 32.31 -6.21
CA ARG A 321 -11.77 33.09 -7.44
C ARG A 321 -13.03 33.01 -8.32
N ARG A 322 -13.54 31.79 -8.57
CA ARG A 322 -14.76 31.59 -9.39
C ARG A 322 -15.98 32.23 -8.76
N THR A 323 -16.10 32.14 -7.42
CA THR A 323 -17.21 32.78 -6.70
C THR A 323 -17.15 34.29 -6.84
N SER A 324 -15.96 34.90 -6.73
CA SER A 324 -15.77 36.34 -6.95
C SER A 324 -16.09 36.77 -8.40
N GLU A 325 -15.58 36.01 -9.39
CA GLU A 325 -15.88 36.26 -10.82
C GLU A 325 -17.40 36.18 -11.09
N LEU A 326 -18.08 35.17 -10.51
CA LEU A 326 -19.52 35.00 -10.66
C LEU A 326 -20.31 36.15 -10.00
N SER A 327 -19.93 36.57 -8.79
CA SER A 327 -20.55 37.70 -8.09
C SER A 327 -20.47 38.97 -8.91
N THR A 328 -19.27 39.29 -9.44
CA THR A 328 -19.07 40.46 -10.30
C THR A 328 -19.91 40.40 -11.59
N ALA A 329 -19.97 39.21 -12.21
CA ALA A 329 -20.79 39.04 -13.41
C ALA A 329 -22.30 39.17 -13.13
N LEU A 330 -22.77 38.69 -11.98
CA LEU A 330 -24.17 38.83 -11.54
C LEU A 330 -24.52 40.33 -11.29
N GLU A 331 -23.61 41.06 -10.63
CA GLU A 331 -23.80 42.53 -10.41
C GLU A 331 -23.88 43.28 -11.73
N GLN A 332 -22.97 43.00 -12.65
CA GLN A 332 -23.00 43.62 -14.00
C GLN A 332 -24.28 43.28 -14.76
N LEU A 333 -24.74 42.04 -14.67
CA LEU A 333 -25.98 41.60 -15.33
C LEU A 333 -27.20 42.29 -14.70
N ALA A 334 -27.24 42.44 -13.38
CA ALA A 334 -28.31 43.14 -12.68
C ALA A 334 -28.37 44.62 -13.09
N GLU A 335 -27.21 45.29 -13.13
CA GLU A 335 -27.12 46.71 -13.59
C GLU A 335 -27.55 46.89 -15.05
N ALA A 336 -27.06 46.01 -15.93
CA ALA A 336 -27.46 46.05 -17.35
C ALA A 336 -28.97 45.80 -17.50
N ASN A 337 -29.55 44.86 -16.73
CA ASN A 337 -30.98 44.60 -16.75
C ASN A 337 -31.82 45.79 -16.24
N GLN A 338 -31.33 46.50 -15.22
CA GLN A 338 -31.97 47.71 -14.71
C GLN A 338 -31.94 48.83 -15.76
N ARG A 339 -30.80 49.08 -16.40
CA ARG A 339 -30.67 50.07 -17.49
C ARG A 339 -31.60 49.73 -18.66
N LEU A 340 -31.72 48.48 -19.06
CA LEU A 340 -32.64 48.02 -20.09
C LEU A 340 -34.10 48.29 -19.69
N ARG A 341 -34.50 48.05 -18.44
CA ARG A 341 -35.85 48.33 -17.93
C ARG A 341 -36.15 49.80 -17.94
N GLU A 342 -35.20 50.69 -17.54
CA GLU A 342 -35.37 52.15 -17.56
C GLU A 342 -35.48 52.67 -18.99
N SER A 343 -34.64 52.21 -19.91
CA SER A 343 -34.72 52.57 -21.33
C SER A 343 -36.05 52.16 -21.99
N ASN A 344 -36.63 51.06 -21.53
CA ASN A 344 -37.87 50.52 -22.10
C ASN A 344 -39.17 51.12 -21.52
N ARG A 345 -39.06 52.11 -20.60
CA ARG A 345 -40.22 52.82 -19.97
C ARG A 345 -40.67 54.05 -20.73
N ARG A 346 -39.80 54.60 -21.55
CA ARG A 346 -40.06 55.87 -22.24
C ARG A 346 -40.34 55.67 -23.73
N ASP A 347 -41.17 56.59 -24.30
CA ASP A 347 -41.37 56.71 -25.73
C ASP A 347 -40.16 57.36 -26.38
N ALA A 348 -39.60 56.70 -27.40
CA ALA A 348 -38.37 57.15 -28.05
C ALA A 348 -38.45 58.51 -28.75
N LEU A 349 -39.65 58.92 -29.14
CA LEU A 349 -39.86 60.18 -29.85
C LEU A 349 -40.05 61.38 -28.90
N THR A 350 -40.91 61.21 -27.90
CA THR A 350 -41.35 62.30 -27.02
C THR A 350 -40.63 62.34 -25.68
N GLY A 351 -39.95 61.28 -25.28
CA GLY A 351 -39.31 61.10 -23.97
C GLY A 351 -40.28 60.91 -22.80
N LEU A 352 -41.58 60.96 -23.01
CA LEU A 352 -42.60 60.64 -22.03
C LEU A 352 -42.66 59.15 -21.71
N PHE A 353 -43.45 58.79 -20.72
CA PHE A 353 -43.68 57.38 -20.50
C PHE A 353 -44.36 56.73 -21.71
N ASN A 354 -44.02 55.50 -22.05
CA ASN A 354 -44.70 54.77 -23.11
C ASN A 354 -45.99 54.13 -22.60
N ARG A 355 -46.80 53.64 -23.50
CA ARG A 355 -48.10 52.99 -23.22
C ARG A 355 -47.98 51.83 -22.23
N ARG A 356 -46.89 51.03 -22.32
CA ARG A 356 -46.69 49.87 -21.46
C ARG A 356 -46.42 50.29 -20.01
N HIS A 357 -45.48 51.21 -19.82
CA HIS A 357 -45.17 51.73 -18.48
C HIS A 357 -46.34 52.49 -17.87
N PHE A 358 -47.08 53.24 -18.70
CA PHE A 358 -48.30 53.93 -18.26
C PHE A 358 -49.34 52.94 -17.69
N ARG A 359 -49.58 51.80 -18.33
CA ARG A 359 -50.53 50.80 -17.85
C ARG A 359 -50.18 50.32 -16.45
N ASP A 360 -48.90 49.92 -16.26
CA ASP A 360 -48.39 49.42 -14.98
C ASP A 360 -48.55 50.48 -13.86
N MET A 361 -48.25 51.73 -14.17
CA MET A 361 -48.34 52.85 -13.21
C MET A 361 -49.82 53.26 -12.96
N PHE A 362 -50.67 53.22 -13.97
CA PHE A 362 -52.08 53.53 -13.84
C PHE A 362 -52.79 52.52 -12.94
N GLU A 363 -52.58 51.24 -13.12
CA GLU A 363 -53.15 50.19 -12.27
C GLU A 363 -52.74 50.40 -10.80
N HIS A 364 -51.48 50.77 -10.57
CA HIS A 364 -50.96 51.12 -9.22
C HIS A 364 -51.66 52.38 -8.63
N GLN A 365 -51.79 53.43 -9.44
CA GLN A 365 -52.44 54.69 -8.99
C GLN A 365 -53.94 54.47 -8.76
N LEU A 366 -54.60 53.68 -9.60
CA LEU A 366 -56.02 53.35 -9.44
C LEU A 366 -56.31 52.55 -8.17
N SER A 367 -55.50 51.55 -7.88
CA SER A 367 -55.56 50.74 -6.64
C SER A 367 -55.38 51.65 -5.40
N ARG A 368 -54.38 52.51 -5.42
CA ARG A 368 -54.06 53.44 -4.35
C ARG A 368 -55.20 54.48 -4.10
N ALA A 369 -55.75 55.03 -5.19
CA ALA A 369 -56.86 55.96 -5.13
C ALA A 369 -58.14 55.27 -4.56
N SER A 370 -58.38 54.03 -4.97
CA SER A 370 -59.48 53.23 -4.45
C SER A 370 -59.35 52.96 -2.93
N GLU A 371 -58.16 52.53 -2.49
CA GLU A 371 -57.89 52.28 -1.09
C GLU A 371 -58.04 53.50 -0.18
N HIS A 372 -57.61 54.67 -0.67
CA HIS A 372 -57.65 55.93 0.08
C HIS A 372 -58.94 56.73 -0.17
N ARG A 373 -59.86 56.23 -1.02
CA ARG A 373 -61.07 56.92 -1.48
C ARG A 373 -60.78 58.33 -2.01
N GLN A 374 -59.68 58.48 -2.73
CA GLN A 374 -59.27 59.75 -3.33
C GLN A 374 -59.74 59.79 -4.82
N PRO A 375 -60.12 60.92 -5.31
CA PRO A 375 -60.47 61.09 -6.74
C PRO A 375 -59.23 60.95 -7.60
N LEU A 376 -59.37 60.31 -8.78
CA LEU A 376 -58.32 60.17 -9.76
C LEU A 376 -58.80 60.69 -11.10
N GLY A 377 -58.19 61.73 -11.55
CA GLY A 377 -58.51 62.34 -12.88
C GLY A 377 -57.73 61.61 -13.98
N VAL A 378 -58.42 61.33 -15.07
CA VAL A 378 -57.82 60.75 -16.27
C VAL A 378 -58.21 61.58 -17.46
N LEU A 379 -57.21 62.13 -18.18
CA LEU A 379 -57.41 62.90 -19.43
C LEU A 379 -56.77 62.09 -20.57
N LEU A 380 -57.54 61.86 -21.62
CA LEU A 380 -57.03 61.45 -22.92
C LEU A 380 -57.01 62.61 -23.85
N ILE A 381 -55.83 62.89 -24.41
CA ILE A 381 -55.57 64.02 -25.27
C ILE A 381 -55.19 63.51 -26.65
N ASP A 382 -55.90 63.96 -27.69
CA ASP A 382 -55.63 63.62 -29.07
C ASP A 382 -55.39 64.89 -29.91
N LEU A 383 -54.47 64.83 -30.84
CA LEU A 383 -54.15 65.96 -31.74
C LEU A 383 -55.07 66.02 -32.91
N ASP A 384 -55.96 66.98 -32.91
CA ASP A 384 -56.90 67.19 -34.02
C ASP A 384 -56.18 67.38 -35.35
N HIS A 385 -56.65 66.68 -36.37
CA HIS A 385 -56.11 66.78 -37.71
C HIS A 385 -54.61 66.42 -37.89
N PHE A 386 -53.99 65.65 -37.00
CA PHE A 386 -52.56 65.32 -37.07
C PHE A 386 -52.16 64.61 -38.38
N LYS A 387 -53.05 63.81 -38.95
CA LYS A 387 -52.85 63.23 -40.28
C LYS A 387 -52.72 64.27 -41.39
N ARG A 388 -53.41 65.43 -41.25
CA ARG A 388 -53.31 66.53 -42.19
C ARG A 388 -51.99 67.24 -42.05
N ILE A 389 -51.45 67.41 -40.85
CA ILE A 389 -50.13 67.96 -40.61
C ILE A 389 -49.07 67.12 -41.32
N ASN A 390 -49.13 65.79 -41.13
CA ASN A 390 -48.23 64.89 -41.79
C ASN A 390 -48.34 64.92 -43.32
N ALA A 391 -49.55 64.96 -43.83
CA ALA A 391 -49.78 65.08 -45.30
C ALA A 391 -49.33 66.37 -45.94
N THR A 392 -49.38 67.45 -45.19
CA THR A 392 -49.08 68.83 -45.73
C THR A 392 -47.61 69.12 -45.52
N HIS A 393 -46.99 68.75 -44.38
CA HIS A 393 -45.67 69.22 -43.97
C HIS A 393 -44.64 68.07 -43.79
N GLY A 394 -45.07 66.83 -44.03
CA GLY A 394 -44.23 65.64 -43.91
C GLY A 394 -44.15 65.11 -42.47
N HIS A 395 -43.74 63.87 -42.36
CA HIS A 395 -43.67 63.17 -41.08
C HIS A 395 -42.66 63.79 -40.07
N LEU A 396 -41.57 64.42 -40.54
CA LEU A 396 -40.60 65.06 -39.66
C LEU A 396 -41.22 66.28 -38.92
N ALA A 397 -42.12 67.02 -39.61
CA ALA A 397 -42.87 68.13 -38.98
C ALA A 397 -43.90 67.55 -37.95
N GLY A 398 -44.56 66.46 -38.26
CA GLY A 398 -45.39 65.76 -37.28
C GLY A 398 -44.67 65.29 -36.07
N ASP A 399 -43.48 64.71 -36.24
CA ASP A 399 -42.64 64.29 -35.13
C ASP A 399 -42.22 65.47 -34.23
N GLU A 400 -41.86 66.59 -34.80
CA GLU A 400 -41.57 67.84 -34.04
C GLU A 400 -42.80 68.34 -33.30
N CYS A 401 -43.97 68.29 -33.91
CA CYS A 401 -45.26 68.61 -33.26
C CYS A 401 -45.51 67.72 -32.03
N LEU A 402 -45.29 66.45 -32.15
CA LEU A 402 -45.45 65.47 -31.03
C LEU A 402 -44.43 65.74 -29.92
N ARG A 403 -43.17 66.02 -30.26
CA ARG A 403 -42.11 66.44 -29.29
C ARG A 403 -42.47 67.68 -28.56
N TRP A 404 -42.92 68.66 -29.29
CA TRP A 404 -43.35 69.97 -28.75
C TRP A 404 -44.52 69.81 -27.78
N LEU A 405 -45.60 69.11 -28.22
CA LEU A 405 -46.76 68.85 -27.36
C LEU A 405 -46.34 68.04 -26.09
N GLY A 406 -45.52 67.02 -26.26
CA GLY A 406 -45.01 66.25 -25.12
C GLY A 406 -44.28 67.18 -24.10
N ARG A 407 -43.48 68.12 -24.54
CA ARG A 407 -42.83 69.06 -23.64
C ARG A 407 -43.84 70.01 -23.00
N CYS A 408 -44.75 70.60 -23.76
CA CYS A 408 -45.78 71.51 -23.24
C CYS A 408 -46.64 70.82 -22.17
N LEU A 409 -47.05 69.59 -22.41
CA LEU A 409 -47.83 68.82 -21.43
C LEU A 409 -47.00 68.51 -20.20
N HIS A 410 -45.75 68.19 -20.39
CA HIS A 410 -44.84 67.85 -19.25
C HIS A 410 -44.67 69.13 -18.38
N ASP A 411 -44.31 70.24 -18.98
CA ASP A 411 -44.04 71.47 -18.26
C ASP A 411 -45.29 72.03 -17.53
N SER A 412 -46.48 71.86 -18.13
CA SER A 412 -47.73 72.30 -17.53
C SER A 412 -48.24 71.41 -16.40
N LEU A 413 -47.84 70.08 -16.36
CA LEU A 413 -48.43 69.11 -15.50
C LEU A 413 -47.45 68.55 -14.45
N VAL A 414 -46.15 68.86 -14.56
CA VAL A 414 -45.14 68.38 -13.67
C VAL A 414 -45.34 68.76 -12.21
N GLU A 415 -45.80 69.97 -11.97
CA GLU A 415 -46.08 70.49 -10.63
C GLU A 415 -47.27 69.85 -9.95
N HIS A 416 -48.17 69.26 -10.73
CA HIS A 416 -49.37 68.56 -10.21
C HIS A 416 -49.18 67.09 -9.93
N GLY A 417 -47.96 66.54 -10.00
CA GLY A 417 -47.64 65.12 -9.78
C GLY A 417 -48.30 64.21 -10.80
N ALA A 418 -48.64 64.73 -11.98
CA ALA A 418 -49.35 64.00 -13.00
C ALA A 418 -48.46 62.95 -13.71
N LEU A 419 -49.00 61.76 -13.94
CA LEU A 419 -48.41 60.71 -14.79
C LEU A 419 -48.77 61.00 -16.24
N LEU A 420 -47.76 61.32 -17.06
CA LEU A 420 -47.95 61.65 -18.47
C LEU A 420 -47.28 60.58 -19.34
N ALA A 421 -48.01 60.07 -20.32
CA ALA A 421 -47.52 59.10 -21.27
C ALA A 421 -48.02 59.38 -22.70
N ARG A 422 -47.25 58.96 -23.69
CA ARG A 422 -47.73 58.81 -25.07
C ARG A 422 -48.38 57.44 -25.19
N PHE A 423 -49.69 57.42 -25.46
CA PHE A 423 -50.46 56.14 -25.49
C PHE A 423 -50.42 55.52 -26.86
N GLY A 424 -50.32 56.25 -27.93
CA GLY A 424 -50.18 55.76 -29.30
C GLY A 424 -50.14 56.91 -30.28
N GLY A 425 -49.70 56.78 -31.50
CA GLY A 425 -49.69 57.75 -32.57
C GLY A 425 -49.67 59.22 -32.13
N GLU A 426 -50.85 59.85 -32.19
CA GLU A 426 -51.10 61.22 -31.75
C GLU A 426 -51.75 61.32 -30.36
N GLU A 427 -51.93 60.21 -29.65
CA GLU A 427 -52.68 60.19 -28.40
C GLU A 427 -51.71 60.28 -27.18
N PHE A 428 -52.06 61.14 -26.22
CA PHE A 428 -51.40 61.29 -24.95
C PHE A 428 -52.40 61.01 -23.82
N VAL A 429 -51.94 60.46 -22.75
CA VAL A 429 -52.74 60.22 -21.56
C VAL A 429 -52.08 60.81 -20.33
N VAL A 430 -52.90 61.44 -19.53
CA VAL A 430 -52.50 62.07 -18.27
C VAL A 430 -53.34 61.48 -17.16
N VAL A 431 -52.69 61.11 -16.06
CA VAL A 431 -53.37 60.76 -14.82
C VAL A 431 -52.96 61.73 -13.75
N ILE A 432 -53.90 62.35 -13.13
CA ILE A 432 -53.67 63.31 -12.05
C ILE A 432 -54.27 62.72 -10.78
N PRO A 433 -53.48 62.46 -9.79
CA PRO A 433 -53.98 62.03 -8.49
C PRO A 433 -54.57 63.25 -7.75
N ASP A 434 -55.54 62.95 -6.88
CA ASP A 434 -56.11 63.92 -5.93
C ASP A 434 -56.70 65.17 -6.55
N VAL A 435 -57.46 65.09 -7.62
CA VAL A 435 -58.13 66.18 -8.30
C VAL A 435 -59.34 66.57 -7.49
N GLN A 436 -59.30 67.86 -6.96
CA GLN A 436 -60.44 68.47 -6.31
C GLN A 436 -61.39 69.10 -7.34
#